data_4f883bc037465f58ac7fbf966ea9477f
#
_entry.id   4f883bc037465f58ac7fbf966ea9477f
#
_cell.length_a   1.000
_cell.length_b   1.000
_cell.length_c   1.000
_cell.angle_alpha   90.00
_cell.angle_beta   90.00
_cell.angle_gamma   90.00
#
_symmetry.space_group_name_H-M   'P 1'
#
loop_
_entity.id
_entity.type
_entity.pdbx_description
1 polymer ?
#
loop_
_entity_poly.entity_id
_entity_poly.type
_entity_poly.pdbx_seq_one_letter_code
_entity_poly.pdbx_strand_id
1 'polypeptide(L)'
;MKHSVFLILGNVCGYSLYLTTKNTDFSKTNIIYWSFDREKATVFFSKRDAEDHIELYAQKQLEYTTKLIHNSELLGQETKNKKYIEAYDAYWEQLKLLVPLEVEL
;
A
#
# COMPACT_ATOMS: atom_id res chain seq x y z
N MET A 1 -5.06 31.76 8.55
CA MET A 1 -4.65 30.83 7.48
C MET A 1 -5.12 29.43 7.81
N LYS A 2 -5.74 28.77 6.84
CA LYS A 2 -6.11 27.38 7.00
C LYS A 2 -4.89 26.51 6.65
N HIS A 3 -4.57 25.56 7.51
CA HIS A 3 -3.54 24.57 7.25
C HIS A 3 -4.19 23.25 6.90
N SER A 4 -3.76 22.67 5.80
CA SER A 4 -4.21 21.35 5.39
C SER A 4 -3.08 20.36 5.46
N VAL A 5 -3.42 19.14 5.79
CA VAL A 5 -2.53 17.99 5.71
C VAL A 5 -3.17 16.92 4.83
N PHE A 6 -2.39 15.94 4.42
CA PHE A 6 -2.87 14.85 3.58
C PHE A 6 -2.68 13.52 4.28
N LEU A 7 -3.70 12.69 4.20
CA LEU A 7 -3.68 11.31 4.67
C LEU A 7 -3.85 10.40 3.45
N ILE A 8 -3.43 9.16 3.54
CA ILE A 8 -3.69 8.19 2.48
C ILE A 8 -4.87 7.32 2.88
N LEU A 9 -5.91 7.37 2.06
CA LEU A 9 -7.11 6.56 2.21
C LEU A 9 -7.06 5.42 1.19
N GLY A 10 -7.34 4.20 1.65
CA GLY A 10 -7.42 3.02 0.80
C GLY A 10 -8.65 2.21 1.09
N ASN A 11 -8.95 1.27 0.21
CA ASN A 11 -10.03 0.31 0.39
C ASN A 11 -9.41 -1.06 0.66
N VAL A 12 -9.70 -1.61 1.84
CA VAL A 12 -9.20 -2.92 2.26
C VAL A 12 -10.40 -3.78 2.60
N CYS A 13 -10.62 -4.84 1.84
CA CYS A 13 -11.75 -5.77 2.02
C CYS A 13 -13.12 -5.06 2.06
N GLY A 14 -13.29 -4.00 1.26
CA GLY A 14 -14.54 -3.22 1.20
C GLY A 14 -14.65 -2.10 2.23
N TYR A 15 -13.66 -1.95 3.11
CA TYR A 15 -13.63 -0.90 4.13
C TYR A 15 -12.66 0.20 3.76
N SER A 16 -13.05 1.45 3.99
CA SER A 16 -12.15 2.59 3.84
C SER A 16 -11.27 2.72 5.08
N LEU A 17 -9.97 2.60 4.90
CA LEU A 17 -8.98 2.62 5.97
C LEU A 17 -7.90 3.66 5.69
N TYR A 18 -7.27 4.15 6.75
CA TYR A 18 -6.14 5.07 6.66
C TYR A 18 -4.81 4.35 6.78
N LEU A 19 -3.86 4.74 5.95
CA LEU A 19 -2.48 4.25 6.06
C LEU A 19 -1.82 4.82 7.31
N THR A 20 -1.19 3.96 8.12
CA THR A 20 -0.61 4.33 9.40
C THR A 20 0.92 4.23 9.45
N THR A 21 1.58 3.99 8.33
CA THR A 21 3.04 3.86 8.30
C THR A 21 3.66 4.58 7.12
N LYS A 22 4.82 5.19 7.34
CA LYS A 22 5.71 5.72 6.29
C LYS A 22 6.81 4.74 5.92
N ASN A 23 6.87 3.60 6.59
CA ASN A 23 7.91 2.61 6.32
C ASN A 23 7.69 1.96 4.97
N THR A 24 8.66 2.09 4.09
CA THR A 24 8.67 1.50 2.75
C THR A 24 9.68 0.36 2.62
N ASP A 25 10.32 -0.04 3.72
CA ASP A 25 11.26 -1.16 3.72
C ASP A 25 10.50 -2.48 3.90
N PHE A 26 10.14 -3.07 2.77
CA PHE A 26 9.44 -4.36 2.73
C PHE A 26 10.37 -5.57 2.86
N SER A 27 11.69 -5.34 2.98
CA SER A 27 12.64 -6.44 3.12
C SER A 27 12.55 -7.14 4.48
N LYS A 28 12.11 -6.41 5.49
CA LYS A 28 12.01 -6.91 6.87
C LYS A 28 10.59 -7.25 7.30
N THR A 29 9.63 -6.44 6.87
CA THR A 29 8.22 -6.68 7.18
C THR A 29 7.36 -6.24 5.99
N ASN A 30 6.44 -7.09 5.60
CA ASN A 30 5.45 -6.77 4.57
C ASN A 30 4.16 -6.25 5.18
N ILE A 31 4.22 -5.86 6.43
CA ILE A 31 3.04 -5.42 7.15
C ILE A 31 2.84 -3.94 6.90
N ILE A 32 1.76 -3.65 6.22
CA ILE A 32 1.29 -2.28 6.08
C ILE A 32 0.15 -2.13 7.02
N TYR A 33 0.28 -1.15 7.86
CA TYR A 33 -0.70 -0.89 8.89
C TYR A 33 -1.81 -0.02 8.34
N TRP A 34 -3.03 -0.50 8.47
CA TRP A 34 -4.24 0.21 8.12
C TRP A 34 -5.08 0.37 9.38
N SER A 35 -5.73 1.51 9.54
CA SER A 35 -6.57 1.77 10.70
C SER A 35 -7.85 2.49 10.29
N PHE A 36 -8.95 2.20 11.00
CA PHE A 36 -10.16 3.00 10.93
C PHE A 36 -10.01 4.35 11.63
N ASP A 37 -9.04 4.45 12.54
CA ASP A 37 -8.83 5.65 13.34
C ASP A 37 -7.99 6.66 12.56
N ARG A 38 -8.65 7.76 12.17
CA ARG A 38 -8.02 8.86 11.45
C ARG A 38 -6.86 9.48 12.23
N GLU A 39 -6.92 9.51 13.56
CA GLU A 39 -5.87 10.07 14.40
C GLU A 39 -4.58 9.27 14.33
N LYS A 40 -4.66 7.99 13.98
CA LYS A 40 -3.49 7.12 13.80
C LYS A 40 -2.90 7.20 12.40
N ALA A 41 -3.56 7.90 11.47
CA ALA A 41 -3.09 8.02 10.10
C ALA A 41 -1.75 8.74 10.01
N THR A 42 -0.91 8.28 9.11
CA THR A 42 0.33 8.98 8.77
C THR A 42 0.00 10.30 8.08
N VAL A 43 0.61 11.37 8.55
CA VAL A 43 0.37 12.73 8.04
C VAL A 43 1.43 13.10 7.02
N PHE A 44 0.97 13.62 5.89
CA PHE A 44 1.82 14.21 4.84
C PHE A 44 1.49 15.70 4.74
N PHE A 45 2.51 16.53 4.59
CA PHE A 45 2.32 17.99 4.57
C PHE A 45 2.02 18.56 3.18
N SER A 46 2.14 17.74 2.15
CA SER A 46 1.74 18.11 0.80
C SER A 46 1.07 16.95 0.09
N LYS A 47 0.22 17.30 -0.88
CA LYS A 47 -0.44 16.30 -1.74
C LYS A 47 0.61 15.47 -2.49
N ARG A 48 1.65 16.14 -2.98
CA ARG A 48 2.73 15.48 -3.71
C ARG A 48 3.46 14.43 -2.87
N ASP A 49 3.74 14.74 -1.60
CA ASP A 49 4.38 13.79 -0.69
C ASP A 49 3.52 12.55 -0.48
N ALA A 50 2.20 12.73 -0.33
CA ALA A 50 1.27 11.61 -0.20
C ALA A 50 1.23 10.78 -1.50
N GLU A 51 1.14 11.42 -2.66
CA GLU A 51 1.15 10.75 -3.96
C GLU A 51 2.45 9.98 -4.20
N ASP A 52 3.60 10.58 -3.89
CA ASP A 52 4.92 9.95 -4.02
C ASP A 52 5.01 8.71 -3.11
N HIS A 53 4.46 8.79 -1.91
CA HIS A 53 4.44 7.66 -0.99
C HIS A 53 3.54 6.53 -1.50
N ILE A 54 2.37 6.85 -2.07
CA ILE A 54 1.49 5.87 -2.70
C ILE A 54 2.21 5.15 -3.83
N GLU A 55 2.88 5.89 -4.70
CA GLU A 55 3.61 5.34 -5.83
C GLU A 55 4.76 4.42 -5.37
N LEU A 56 5.54 4.88 -4.38
CA LEU A 56 6.62 4.08 -3.82
C LEU A 56 6.11 2.82 -3.15
N TYR A 57 5.01 2.92 -2.40
CA TYR A 57 4.35 1.78 -1.80
C TYR A 57 3.89 0.76 -2.84
N ALA A 58 3.23 1.24 -3.90
CA ALA A 58 2.77 0.41 -5.01
C ALA A 58 3.94 -0.35 -5.64
N GLN A 59 5.00 0.38 -5.96
CA GLN A 59 6.19 -0.17 -6.59
C GLN A 59 6.83 -1.27 -5.72
N LYS A 60 7.03 -1.00 -4.44
CA LYS A 60 7.65 -1.96 -3.52
C LYS A 60 6.82 -3.21 -3.31
N GLN A 61 5.50 -3.06 -3.18
CA GLN A 61 4.60 -4.19 -3.01
C GLN A 61 4.60 -5.10 -4.25
N LEU A 62 4.57 -4.50 -5.44
CA LEU A 62 4.58 -5.26 -6.69
C LEU A 62 5.94 -5.92 -6.93
N GLU A 63 7.06 -5.25 -6.65
CA GLU A 63 8.39 -5.83 -6.73
C GLU A 63 8.54 -7.06 -5.83
N TYR A 64 8.08 -6.96 -4.60
CA TYR A 64 8.14 -8.08 -3.66
C TYR A 64 7.33 -9.28 -4.16
N THR A 65 6.11 -9.05 -4.62
CA THR A 65 5.25 -10.11 -5.14
C THR A 65 5.85 -10.73 -6.40
N THR A 66 6.46 -9.93 -7.28
CA THR A 66 7.15 -10.42 -8.47
C THR A 66 8.30 -11.37 -8.10
N LYS A 67 9.05 -11.06 -7.05
CA LYS A 67 10.10 -11.97 -6.55
C LYS A 67 9.53 -13.29 -6.05
N LEU A 68 8.40 -13.27 -5.35
CA LEU A 68 7.74 -14.48 -4.90
C LEU A 68 7.27 -15.35 -6.07
N ILE A 69 6.70 -14.73 -7.11
CA ILE A 69 6.27 -15.42 -8.33
C ILE A 69 7.47 -16.11 -8.98
N HIS A 70 8.56 -15.35 -9.19
CA HIS A 70 9.76 -15.88 -9.83
C HIS A 70 10.36 -17.04 -9.06
N ASN A 71 10.51 -16.91 -7.74
CA ASN A 71 11.05 -17.99 -6.90
C ASN A 71 10.17 -19.23 -6.92
N SER A 72 8.85 -19.08 -6.91
CA SER A 72 7.92 -20.22 -6.97
C SER A 72 8.00 -20.95 -8.32
N GLU A 73 8.24 -20.24 -9.42
CA GLU A 73 8.48 -20.83 -10.73
C GLU A 73 9.77 -21.65 -10.75
N LEU A 74 10.86 -21.09 -10.23
CA LEU A 74 12.15 -21.78 -10.17
C LEU A 74 12.10 -23.05 -9.33
N LEU A 75 11.31 -23.07 -8.25
CA LEU A 75 11.18 -24.21 -7.35
C LEU A 75 10.08 -25.19 -7.76
N GLY A 76 9.38 -24.95 -8.84
CA GLY A 76 8.29 -25.81 -9.31
C GLY A 76 7.08 -25.85 -8.38
N GLN A 77 6.87 -24.79 -7.61
CA GLN A 77 5.78 -24.72 -6.63
C GLN A 77 4.51 -24.14 -7.27
N GLU A 78 3.83 -24.91 -8.11
CA GLU A 78 2.70 -24.45 -8.92
C GLU A 78 1.57 -23.85 -8.10
N THR A 79 1.20 -24.47 -6.96
CA THR A 79 0.10 -23.98 -6.12
C THR A 79 0.44 -22.60 -5.52
N LYS A 80 1.66 -22.43 -5.02
CA LYS A 80 2.13 -21.16 -4.47
C LYS A 80 2.25 -20.10 -5.57
N ASN A 81 2.78 -20.48 -6.74
CA ASN A 81 2.90 -19.60 -7.89
C ASN A 81 1.54 -19.01 -8.28
N LYS A 82 0.52 -19.86 -8.40
CA LYS A 82 -0.84 -19.41 -8.71
C LYS A 82 -1.39 -18.42 -7.69
N LYS A 83 -1.18 -18.71 -6.40
CA LYS A 83 -1.62 -17.80 -5.32
C LYS A 83 -0.91 -16.44 -5.39
N TYR A 84 0.38 -16.41 -5.71
CA TYR A 84 1.13 -15.17 -5.83
C TYR A 84 0.69 -14.35 -7.04
N ILE A 85 0.37 -14.99 -8.15
CA ILE A 85 -0.17 -14.30 -9.34
C ILE A 85 -1.54 -13.68 -9.02
N GLU A 86 -2.41 -14.43 -8.35
CA GLU A 86 -3.71 -13.91 -7.91
C GLU A 86 -3.54 -12.74 -6.93
N ALA A 87 -2.58 -12.83 -6.01
CA ALA A 87 -2.27 -11.76 -5.07
C ALA A 87 -1.73 -10.52 -5.80
N TYR A 88 -0.89 -10.68 -6.81
CA TYR A 88 -0.38 -9.58 -7.61
C TYR A 88 -1.52 -8.79 -8.27
N ASP A 89 -2.46 -9.50 -8.89
CA ASP A 89 -3.60 -8.87 -9.54
C ASP A 89 -4.51 -8.15 -8.52
N ALA A 90 -4.73 -8.76 -7.36
CA ALA A 90 -5.51 -8.16 -6.28
C ALA A 90 -4.84 -6.90 -5.73
N TYR A 91 -3.52 -6.90 -5.53
CA TYR A 91 -2.77 -5.73 -5.10
C TYR A 91 -2.83 -4.61 -6.14
N TRP A 92 -2.71 -4.94 -7.42
CA TRP A 92 -2.79 -3.95 -8.48
C TRP A 92 -4.14 -3.23 -8.48
N GLU A 93 -5.24 -3.97 -8.33
CA GLU A 93 -6.58 -3.37 -8.22
C GLU A 93 -6.73 -2.53 -6.94
N GLN A 94 -6.18 -3.00 -5.82
CA GLN A 94 -6.22 -2.28 -4.56
C GLN A 94 -5.44 -0.96 -4.63
N LEU A 95 -4.30 -0.95 -5.29
CA LEU A 95 -3.45 0.23 -5.41
C LEU A 95 -4.11 1.36 -6.19
N LYS A 96 -4.96 1.03 -7.16
CA LYS A 96 -5.73 2.03 -7.92
C LYS A 96 -6.73 2.79 -7.05
N LEU A 97 -7.08 2.24 -5.89
CA LEU A 97 -8.06 2.83 -4.97
C LEU A 97 -7.40 3.69 -3.89
N LEU A 98 -6.06 3.75 -3.85
CA LEU A 98 -5.34 4.59 -2.90
C LEU A 98 -5.39 6.04 -3.36
N VAL A 99 -5.87 6.91 -2.49
CA VAL A 99 -6.02 8.33 -2.80
C VAL A 99 -5.51 9.19 -1.64
N PRO A 100 -4.88 10.35 -1.94
CA PRO A 100 -4.59 11.33 -0.91
C PRO A 100 -5.88 12.03 -0.50
N LEU A 101 -6.10 12.14 0.80
CA LEU A 101 -7.25 12.82 1.39
C LEU A 101 -6.78 14.09 2.08
N GLU A 102 -7.25 15.24 1.60
CA GLU A 102 -6.96 16.51 2.23
C GLU A 102 -7.81 16.71 3.49
N VAL A 103 -7.16 17.11 4.57
CA VAL A 103 -7.79 17.31 5.86
C VAL A 103 -7.35 18.64 6.42
N GLU A 104 -8.30 19.47 6.83
CA GLU A 104 -8.00 20.73 7.52
C GLU A 104 -7.65 20.47 8.98
N LEU A 105 -6.61 21.16 9.43
CA LEU A 105 -6.23 21.17 10.84
C LEU A 105 -7.02 22.22 11.61
#